data_63d76ccfdd033c41f6e16980b1ab9317
#
_entry.id   63d76ccfdd033c41f6e16980b1ab9317
#
_cell.length_a   1.000
_cell.length_b   1.000
_cell.length_c   1.000
_cell.angle_alpha   90.00
_cell.angle_beta   90.00
_cell.angle_gamma   90.00
#
_symmetry.space_group_name_H-M   'P 1'
#
loop_
_entity.id
_entity.type
_entity.pdbx_description
1 polymer ?
#
loop_
_entity_poly.entity_id
_entity_poly.type
_entity_poly.pdbx_seq_one_letter_code
_entity_poly.pdbx_strand_id
1 'polypeptide(L)'
;LARALSVLLLGTLGIAFAAIFVRWALPAPPVVITFYRIGFATAALLLWLGLRGRICWPGRRAALLAGAAGICFGADLALWSTALTLTSVASATLLVHTTPIFVGAYALLAGREKISARFAAGCAVALPGVALLLRGDAALAQRESAAVDSFAAWSAAEIGDGLALAGAVFFSGYILLIRSARQGMSAPMAVALSGVSATATAGFAALLRGDAFHGFPAQSWAAFAAAALVSHLGGALGVVWALGQLRATFTSVALLAVPVFAALLGWLLLGEKPGPLQFLGGALVIAGIALASRGETAGEAQGLKPRSGHQG
;
A
#
# COMPACT_ATOMS: atom_id res chain seq x y z
N LEU A 1 18.22 0.07 -12.61
CA LEU A 1 17.34 -0.98 -12.05
C LEU A 1 17.65 -1.25 -10.57
N ALA A 2 18.89 -1.64 -10.19
CA ALA A 2 19.26 -1.97 -8.81
C ALA A 2 18.86 -0.88 -7.81
N ARG A 3 19.18 0.39 -8.09
CA ARG A 3 18.78 1.54 -7.25
C ARG A 3 17.26 1.64 -7.10
N ALA A 4 16.49 1.42 -8.17
CA ALA A 4 15.04 1.49 -8.10
C ALA A 4 14.44 0.35 -7.24
N LEU A 5 14.99 -0.85 -7.34
CA LEU A 5 14.62 -1.99 -6.51
C LEU A 5 14.95 -1.76 -5.04
N SER A 6 16.16 -1.26 -4.73
CA SER A 6 16.54 -0.94 -3.35
C SER A 6 15.63 0.12 -2.74
N VAL A 7 15.32 1.20 -3.48
CA VAL A 7 14.41 2.25 -2.99
C VAL A 7 13.00 1.71 -2.82
N LEU A 8 12.53 0.83 -3.71
CA LEU A 8 11.22 0.17 -3.59
C LEU A 8 11.16 -0.69 -2.32
N LEU A 9 12.16 -1.53 -2.07
CA LEU A 9 12.20 -2.40 -0.88
C LEU A 9 12.31 -1.60 0.41
N LEU A 10 13.16 -0.56 0.45
CA LEU A 10 13.23 0.35 1.60
C LEU A 10 11.91 1.10 1.81
N GLY A 11 11.27 1.54 0.75
CA GLY A 11 9.95 2.15 0.80
C GLY A 11 8.88 1.19 1.34
N THR A 12 8.90 -0.06 0.88
CA THR A 12 8.00 -1.13 1.34
C THR A 12 8.21 -1.44 2.84
N LEU A 13 9.46 -1.50 3.29
CA LEU A 13 9.80 -1.64 4.72
C LEU A 13 9.27 -0.44 5.52
N GLY A 14 9.45 0.79 5.02
CA GLY A 14 8.89 2.00 5.62
C GLY A 14 7.37 1.92 5.78
N ILE A 15 6.65 1.44 4.74
CA ILE A 15 5.20 1.24 4.81
C ILE A 15 4.84 0.20 5.89
N ALA A 16 5.61 -0.88 6.01
CA ALA A 16 5.36 -1.95 6.98
C ALA A 16 5.41 -1.46 8.44
N PHE A 17 6.20 -0.43 8.75
CA PHE A 17 6.19 0.22 10.07
C PHE A 17 4.83 0.81 10.44
N ALA A 18 3.94 1.05 9.46
CA ALA A 18 2.59 1.53 9.76
C ALA A 18 1.85 0.60 10.74
N ALA A 19 2.04 -0.72 10.64
CA ALA A 19 1.41 -1.68 11.54
C ALA A 19 1.84 -1.46 13.01
N ILE A 20 3.12 -1.15 13.25
CA ILE A 20 3.66 -0.86 14.58
C ILE A 20 3.08 0.46 15.11
N PHE A 21 3.09 1.51 14.28
CA PHE A 21 2.59 2.82 14.70
C PHE A 21 1.07 2.82 14.94
N VAL A 22 0.29 2.02 14.18
CA VAL A 22 -1.14 1.84 14.44
C VAL A 22 -1.38 1.24 15.83
N ARG A 23 -0.60 0.24 16.24
CA ARG A 23 -0.70 -0.33 17.60
C ARG A 23 -0.32 0.68 18.68
N TRP A 24 0.72 1.49 18.46
CA TRP A 24 1.13 2.53 19.41
C TRP A 24 0.16 3.72 19.45
N ALA A 25 -0.63 3.92 18.40
CA ALA A 25 -1.61 4.99 18.31
C ALA A 25 -2.94 4.67 19.00
N LEU A 26 -3.16 3.44 19.47
CA LEU A 26 -4.37 3.09 20.20
C LEU A 26 -4.54 3.99 21.44
N PRO A 27 -5.78 4.40 21.81
CA PRO A 27 -7.08 3.93 21.29
C PRO A 27 -7.66 4.69 20.09
N ALA A 28 -6.86 5.44 19.33
CA ALA A 28 -7.35 6.20 18.19
C ALA A 28 -7.93 5.26 17.09
N PRO A 29 -9.08 5.63 16.47
CA PRO A 29 -9.67 4.85 15.38
C PRO A 29 -8.74 4.74 14.17
N PRO A 30 -8.67 3.58 13.48
CA PRO A 30 -7.73 3.37 12.36
C PRO A 30 -7.85 4.38 11.22
N VAL A 31 -9.08 4.85 10.91
CA VAL A 31 -9.31 5.88 9.88
C VAL A 31 -8.72 7.23 10.30
N VAL A 32 -8.84 7.59 11.58
CA VAL A 32 -8.29 8.82 12.15
C VAL A 32 -6.75 8.75 12.20
N ILE A 33 -6.18 7.59 12.55
CA ILE A 33 -4.72 7.38 12.46
C ILE A 33 -4.24 7.61 11.02
N THR A 34 -4.97 7.10 10.06
CA THR A 34 -4.68 7.31 8.62
C THR A 34 -4.75 8.78 8.23
N PHE A 35 -5.80 9.50 8.67
CA PHE A 35 -5.97 10.92 8.43
C PHE A 35 -4.76 11.73 8.92
N TYR A 36 -4.35 11.54 10.20
CA TYR A 36 -3.21 12.27 10.76
C TYR A 36 -1.88 11.86 10.13
N ARG A 37 -1.67 10.56 9.88
CA ARG A 37 -0.46 10.07 9.21
C ARG A 37 -0.24 10.71 7.86
N ILE A 38 -1.28 10.73 7.01
CA ILE A 38 -1.18 11.32 5.66
C ILE A 38 -1.15 12.85 5.77
N GLY A 39 -1.99 13.43 6.60
CA GLY A 39 -2.09 14.88 6.77
C GLY A 39 -0.77 15.51 7.25
N PHE A 40 -0.15 14.97 8.29
CA PHE A 40 1.13 15.47 8.80
C PHE A 40 2.26 15.29 7.76
N ALA A 41 2.30 14.15 7.09
CA ALA A 41 3.27 13.92 6.03
C ALA A 41 3.09 14.89 4.86
N THR A 42 1.84 15.12 4.44
CA THR A 42 1.50 16.04 3.36
C THR A 42 1.86 17.47 3.73
N ALA A 43 1.52 17.91 4.94
CA ALA A 43 1.84 19.25 5.44
C ALA A 43 3.37 19.45 5.49
N ALA A 44 4.11 18.49 6.05
CA ALA A 44 5.57 18.54 6.12
C ALA A 44 6.20 18.59 4.71
N LEU A 45 5.67 17.80 3.76
CA LEU A 45 6.19 17.75 2.39
C LEU A 45 5.89 19.02 1.62
N LEU A 46 4.68 19.59 1.77
CA LEU A 46 4.32 20.88 1.15
C LEU A 46 5.16 22.01 1.72
N LEU A 47 5.36 22.04 3.04
CA LEU A 47 6.25 23.01 3.70
C LEU A 47 7.68 22.90 3.16
N TRP A 48 8.22 21.68 3.09
CA TRP A 48 9.56 21.45 2.55
C TRP A 48 9.69 21.88 1.09
N LEU A 49 8.69 21.55 0.23
CA LEU A 49 8.67 21.97 -1.17
C LEU A 49 8.59 23.49 -1.29
N GLY A 50 7.77 24.16 -0.44
CA GLY A 50 7.64 25.59 -0.39
C GLY A 50 8.92 26.32 -0.01
N LEU A 51 9.56 25.87 1.08
CA LEU A 51 10.84 26.43 1.57
C LEU A 51 11.98 26.26 0.56
N ARG A 52 11.92 25.20 -0.27
CA ARG A 52 12.92 24.95 -1.34
C ARG A 52 12.57 25.61 -2.67
N GLY A 53 11.48 26.36 -2.77
CA GLY A 53 11.02 26.93 -4.05
C GLY A 53 10.72 25.90 -5.13
N ARG A 54 10.37 24.66 -4.73
CA ARG A 54 10.17 23.52 -5.64
C ARG A 54 8.68 23.21 -5.89
N ILE A 55 7.79 24.08 -5.49
CA ILE A 55 6.37 23.99 -5.86
C ILE A 55 6.23 24.45 -7.31
N CYS A 56 6.27 23.49 -8.23
CA CYS A 56 6.01 23.76 -9.65
C CYS A 56 4.66 23.14 -10.03
N TRP A 57 3.78 23.92 -10.63
CA TRP A 57 2.50 23.39 -11.10
C TRP A 57 2.72 22.37 -12.22
N PRO A 58 2.30 21.10 -12.04
CA PRO A 58 2.65 20.02 -12.97
C PRO A 58 1.78 19.97 -14.23
N GLY A 59 0.94 20.97 -14.44
CA GLY A 59 -0.09 20.96 -15.46
C GLY A 59 -1.38 20.25 -15.02
N ARG A 60 -2.49 20.62 -15.63
CA ARG A 60 -3.83 20.18 -15.23
C ARG A 60 -4.00 18.66 -15.21
N ARG A 61 -3.51 17.97 -16.27
CA ARG A 61 -3.67 16.52 -16.38
C ARG A 61 -2.94 15.76 -15.27
N ALA A 62 -1.69 16.11 -15.01
CA ALA A 62 -0.89 15.43 -13.99
C ALA A 62 -1.44 15.73 -12.58
N ALA A 63 -1.90 16.97 -12.31
CA ALA A 63 -2.54 17.33 -11.05
C ALA A 63 -3.85 16.55 -10.82
N LEU A 64 -4.71 16.43 -11.84
CA LEU A 64 -5.96 15.65 -11.75
C LEU A 64 -5.68 14.15 -11.51
N LEU A 65 -4.67 13.58 -12.17
CA LEU A 65 -4.28 12.19 -11.96
C LEU A 65 -3.76 11.97 -10.53
N ALA A 66 -2.95 12.89 -9.99
CA ALA A 66 -2.46 12.81 -8.62
C ALA A 66 -3.61 12.98 -7.60
N GLY A 67 -4.53 13.92 -7.84
CA GLY A 67 -5.72 14.10 -7.03
C GLY A 67 -6.61 12.86 -6.99
N ALA A 68 -6.92 12.30 -8.17
CA ALA A 68 -7.69 11.06 -8.29
C ALA A 68 -6.98 9.87 -7.62
N ALA A 69 -5.65 9.78 -7.77
CA ALA A 69 -4.85 8.77 -7.06
C ALA A 69 -5.02 8.90 -5.54
N GLY A 70 -4.99 10.12 -5.01
CA GLY A 70 -5.17 10.33 -3.57
C GLY A 70 -6.58 9.98 -3.09
N ILE A 71 -7.62 10.27 -3.87
CA ILE A 71 -8.99 9.81 -3.56
C ILE A 71 -9.03 8.29 -3.50
N CYS A 72 -8.43 7.60 -4.48
CA CYS A 72 -8.35 6.14 -4.48
C CYS A 72 -7.59 5.62 -3.24
N PHE A 73 -6.47 6.23 -2.87
CA PHE A 73 -5.68 5.82 -1.71
C PHE A 73 -6.42 6.04 -0.39
N GLY A 74 -7.09 7.18 -0.24
CA GLY A 74 -7.91 7.47 0.94
C GLY A 74 -9.11 6.53 1.05
N ALA A 75 -9.76 6.22 -0.09
CA ALA A 75 -10.87 5.27 -0.14
C ALA A 75 -10.45 3.84 0.21
N ASP A 76 -9.33 3.35 -0.35
CA ASP A 76 -8.75 2.06 0.01
C ASP A 76 -8.56 1.92 1.52
N LEU A 77 -7.87 2.87 2.12
CA LEU A 77 -7.58 2.84 3.55
C LEU A 77 -8.83 2.94 4.42
N ALA A 78 -9.84 3.71 4.01
CA ALA A 78 -11.11 3.81 4.72
C ALA A 78 -11.92 2.50 4.61
N LEU A 79 -11.98 1.90 3.43
CA LEU A 79 -12.64 0.62 3.18
C LEU A 79 -11.98 -0.51 3.97
N TRP A 80 -10.65 -0.61 3.90
CA TRP A 80 -9.89 -1.60 4.66
C TRP A 80 -10.07 -1.42 6.17
N SER A 81 -9.99 -0.20 6.67
CA SER A 81 -10.22 0.10 8.10
C SER A 81 -11.63 -0.27 8.54
N THR A 82 -12.64 -0.12 7.66
CA THR A 82 -14.01 -0.54 7.93
C THR A 82 -14.14 -2.06 7.86
N ALA A 83 -13.51 -2.71 6.90
CA ALA A 83 -13.48 -4.17 6.79
C ALA A 83 -12.96 -4.84 8.06
N LEU A 84 -11.92 -4.27 8.70
CA LEU A 84 -11.36 -4.76 9.97
C LEU A 84 -12.37 -4.81 11.13
N THR A 85 -13.47 -4.07 11.05
CA THR A 85 -14.54 -4.11 12.06
C THR A 85 -15.64 -5.15 11.77
N LEU A 86 -15.62 -5.73 10.57
CA LEU A 86 -16.67 -6.63 10.07
C LEU A 86 -16.17 -8.04 9.78
N THR A 87 -14.91 -8.19 9.39
CA THR A 87 -14.28 -9.49 9.09
C THR A 87 -12.95 -9.65 9.83
N SER A 88 -12.32 -10.82 9.72
CA SER A 88 -11.02 -11.04 10.36
C SER A 88 -9.92 -10.16 9.75
N VAL A 89 -8.96 -9.74 10.58
CA VAL A 89 -7.78 -8.97 10.13
C VAL A 89 -7.04 -9.71 9.01
N ALA A 90 -6.94 -11.04 9.14
CA ALA A 90 -6.29 -11.88 8.14
C ALA A 90 -7.04 -11.85 6.80
N SER A 91 -8.38 -12.00 6.80
CA SER A 91 -9.20 -11.95 5.59
C SER A 91 -9.10 -10.58 4.91
N ALA A 92 -9.38 -9.49 5.65
CA ALA A 92 -9.31 -8.13 5.12
C ALA A 92 -7.91 -7.81 4.52
N THR A 93 -6.84 -8.20 5.22
CA THR A 93 -5.48 -7.94 4.77
C THR A 93 -5.12 -8.78 3.54
N LEU A 94 -5.50 -10.06 3.51
CA LEU A 94 -5.28 -10.92 2.34
C LEU A 94 -5.97 -10.36 1.10
N LEU A 95 -7.24 -9.95 1.25
CA LEU A 95 -8.03 -9.44 0.13
C LEU A 95 -7.47 -8.14 -0.45
N VAL A 96 -7.02 -7.21 0.38
CA VAL A 96 -6.34 -6.00 -0.11
C VAL A 96 -5.05 -6.35 -0.86
N HIS A 97 -4.33 -7.39 -0.44
CA HIS A 97 -3.10 -7.83 -1.12
C HIS A 97 -3.35 -8.56 -2.46
N THR A 98 -4.61 -8.75 -2.89
CA THR A 98 -4.94 -9.18 -4.26
C THR A 98 -4.76 -8.08 -5.32
N THR A 99 -4.38 -6.88 -4.93
CA THR A 99 -4.05 -5.72 -5.80
C THR A 99 -3.26 -6.09 -7.06
N PRO A 100 -2.22 -6.95 -7.05
CA PRO A 100 -1.49 -7.31 -8.27
C PRO A 100 -2.37 -7.94 -9.35
N ILE A 101 -3.45 -8.62 -8.97
CA ILE A 101 -4.42 -9.21 -9.93
C ILE A 101 -5.12 -8.10 -10.70
N PHE A 102 -5.62 -7.06 -10.01
CA PHE A 102 -6.32 -5.94 -10.64
C PHE A 102 -5.38 -5.06 -11.47
N VAL A 103 -4.14 -4.81 -10.99
CA VAL A 103 -3.12 -4.09 -11.76
C VAL A 103 -2.75 -4.87 -13.03
N GLY A 104 -2.58 -6.19 -12.91
CA GLY A 104 -2.32 -7.07 -14.04
C GLY A 104 -3.47 -7.10 -15.04
N ALA A 105 -4.70 -7.28 -14.56
CA ALA A 105 -5.90 -7.26 -15.41
C ALA A 105 -6.01 -5.94 -16.19
N TYR A 106 -5.82 -4.80 -15.53
CA TYR A 106 -5.80 -3.50 -16.20
C TYR A 106 -4.68 -3.39 -17.24
N ALA A 107 -3.47 -3.85 -16.91
CA ALA A 107 -2.35 -3.80 -17.83
C ALA A 107 -2.61 -4.60 -19.11
N LEU A 108 -3.28 -5.75 -18.98
CA LEU A 108 -3.70 -6.60 -20.10
C LEU A 108 -4.80 -5.93 -20.93
N LEU A 109 -5.89 -5.50 -20.29
CA LEU A 109 -7.06 -4.91 -20.97
C LEU A 109 -6.75 -3.59 -21.66
N ALA A 110 -5.88 -2.75 -21.03
CA ALA A 110 -5.48 -1.47 -21.59
C ALA A 110 -4.34 -1.58 -22.61
N GLY A 111 -3.77 -2.76 -22.84
CA GLY A 111 -2.65 -3.00 -23.74
C GLY A 111 -1.36 -2.21 -23.39
N ARG A 112 -1.26 -1.73 -22.14
CA ARG A 112 -0.18 -0.83 -21.71
C ARG A 112 1.09 -1.55 -21.27
N GLU A 113 0.94 -2.77 -20.76
CA GLU A 113 2.06 -3.62 -20.35
C GLU A 113 1.79 -5.06 -20.82
N LYS A 114 2.79 -5.73 -21.36
CA LYS A 114 2.69 -7.17 -21.61
C LYS A 114 2.85 -7.91 -20.30
N ILE A 115 1.84 -8.69 -19.92
CA ILE A 115 1.94 -9.58 -18.77
C ILE A 115 2.90 -10.71 -19.13
N SER A 116 4.01 -10.79 -18.40
CA SER A 116 4.94 -11.90 -18.58
C SER A 116 4.44 -13.13 -17.80
N ALA A 117 4.75 -14.33 -18.31
CA ALA A 117 4.47 -15.58 -17.58
C ALA A 117 5.14 -15.57 -16.17
N ARG A 118 6.28 -14.87 -16.03
CA ARG A 118 6.98 -14.69 -14.75
C ARG A 118 6.22 -13.84 -13.76
N PHE A 119 5.51 -12.79 -14.23
CA PHE A 119 4.61 -12.01 -13.37
C PHE A 119 3.46 -12.90 -12.86
N ALA A 120 2.79 -13.64 -13.76
CA ALA A 120 1.70 -14.52 -13.38
C ALA A 120 2.17 -15.61 -12.38
N ALA A 121 3.32 -16.24 -12.66
CA ALA A 121 3.92 -17.22 -11.76
C ALA A 121 4.33 -16.59 -10.41
N GLY A 122 4.88 -15.38 -10.43
CA GLY A 122 5.20 -14.61 -9.22
C GLY A 122 3.98 -14.36 -8.35
N CYS A 123 2.85 -13.94 -8.94
CA CYS A 123 1.58 -13.79 -8.22
C CYS A 123 1.06 -15.12 -7.69
N ALA A 124 1.11 -16.19 -8.50
CA ALA A 124 0.65 -17.53 -8.12
C ALA A 124 1.43 -18.11 -6.94
N VAL A 125 2.68 -17.72 -6.74
CA VAL A 125 3.51 -18.14 -5.60
C VAL A 125 3.35 -17.17 -4.41
N ALA A 126 3.36 -15.86 -4.65
CA ALA A 126 3.34 -14.86 -3.59
C ALA A 126 1.99 -14.77 -2.85
N LEU A 127 0.86 -14.85 -3.56
CA LEU A 127 -0.47 -14.72 -2.93
C LEU A 127 -0.79 -15.86 -1.95
N PRO A 128 -0.56 -17.15 -2.25
CA PRO A 128 -0.64 -18.20 -1.25
C PRO A 128 0.34 -17.99 -0.08
N GLY A 129 1.53 -17.44 -0.36
CA GLY A 129 2.49 -17.06 0.68
C GLY A 129 1.93 -16.03 1.66
N VAL A 130 1.27 -14.98 1.17
CA VAL A 130 0.56 -14.00 2.02
C VAL A 130 -0.55 -14.67 2.83
N ALA A 131 -1.33 -15.57 2.20
CA ALA A 131 -2.39 -16.30 2.89
C ALA A 131 -1.86 -17.15 4.07
N LEU A 132 -0.74 -17.85 3.86
CA LEU A 132 -0.09 -18.66 4.92
C LEU A 132 0.47 -17.77 6.04
N LEU A 133 1.07 -16.63 5.68
CA LEU A 133 1.63 -15.69 6.64
C LEU A 133 0.53 -15.13 7.57
N LEU A 134 -0.61 -14.74 7.02
CA LEU A 134 -1.72 -14.18 7.78
C LEU A 134 -2.50 -15.23 8.59
N ARG A 135 -2.55 -16.50 8.14
CA ARG A 135 -3.14 -17.60 8.91
C ARG A 135 -2.38 -17.90 10.22
N GLY A 136 -1.09 -17.67 10.24
CA GLY A 136 -0.29 -17.79 11.46
C GLY A 136 -0.75 -16.82 12.56
N ASP A 137 -1.11 -15.58 12.18
CA ASP A 137 -1.64 -14.58 13.11
C ASP A 137 -3.07 -14.91 13.57
N ALA A 138 -3.93 -15.42 12.67
CA ALA A 138 -5.31 -15.80 12.99
C ALA A 138 -5.39 -16.94 14.00
N ALA A 139 -4.48 -17.92 13.96
CA ALA A 139 -4.45 -19.03 14.90
C ALA A 139 -4.14 -18.59 16.34
N LEU A 140 -3.47 -17.44 16.53
CA LEU A 140 -3.23 -16.83 17.83
C LEU A 140 -4.45 -16.02 18.30
N ALA A 141 -5.14 -15.32 17.38
CA ALA A 141 -6.31 -14.50 17.70
C ALA A 141 -7.58 -15.34 17.94
N GLN A 142 -7.76 -16.49 17.27
CA GLN A 142 -8.93 -17.37 17.46
C GLN A 142 -8.98 -18.07 18.82
N ARG A 143 -7.90 -18.09 19.59
CA ARG A 143 -7.94 -18.56 20.99
C ARG A 143 -8.70 -17.62 21.92
N GLU A 144 -8.91 -16.37 21.52
CA GLU A 144 -9.63 -15.36 22.32
C GLU A 144 -11.09 -15.13 21.89
N SER A 145 -11.50 -15.61 20.72
CA SER A 145 -12.86 -15.38 20.18
C SER A 145 -13.57 -16.68 19.83
N ALA A 146 -13.84 -17.50 20.84
CA ALA A 146 -14.79 -18.60 20.70
C ALA A 146 -16.22 -18.06 20.76
N ALA A 147 -16.99 -18.35 19.69
CA ALA A 147 -18.44 -18.30 19.59
C ALA A 147 -19.11 -16.94 19.35
N VAL A 148 -19.25 -16.60 18.07
CA VAL A 148 -20.48 -15.95 17.58
C VAL A 148 -20.94 -16.70 16.32
N ASP A 149 -21.60 -17.81 16.50
CA ASP A 149 -22.31 -18.54 15.45
C ASP A 149 -23.69 -17.89 15.25
N SER A 150 -23.77 -16.73 14.63
CA SER A 150 -25.04 -16.18 14.19
C SER A 150 -25.00 -15.85 12.71
N PHE A 151 -26.11 -16.09 12.01
CA PHE A 151 -26.29 -15.74 10.58
C PHE A 151 -25.97 -14.26 10.31
N ALA A 152 -26.23 -13.36 11.28
CA ALA A 152 -25.87 -11.95 11.19
C ALA A 152 -24.34 -11.72 11.18
N ALA A 153 -23.55 -12.53 11.89
CA ALA A 153 -22.10 -12.46 11.88
C ALA A 153 -21.51 -12.91 10.53
N TRP A 154 -22.11 -13.90 9.89
CA TRP A 154 -21.72 -14.36 8.56
C TRP A 154 -21.94 -13.29 7.51
N SER A 155 -23.13 -12.66 7.50
CA SER A 155 -23.41 -11.56 6.55
C SER A 155 -22.52 -10.34 6.78
N ALA A 156 -22.16 -10.02 8.02
CA ALA A 156 -21.21 -8.95 8.33
C ALA A 156 -19.79 -9.26 7.78
N ALA A 157 -19.32 -10.51 7.95
CA ALA A 157 -18.03 -10.94 7.44
C ALA A 157 -17.97 -10.86 5.90
N GLU A 158 -19.01 -11.29 5.19
CA GLU A 158 -19.09 -11.17 3.74
C GLU A 158 -19.05 -9.71 3.25
N ILE A 159 -19.74 -8.80 3.96
CA ILE A 159 -19.67 -7.37 3.69
C ILE A 159 -18.26 -6.86 3.91
N GLY A 160 -17.61 -7.24 5.03
CA GLY A 160 -16.23 -6.89 5.35
C GLY A 160 -15.25 -7.34 4.26
N ASP A 161 -15.37 -8.57 3.80
CA ASP A 161 -14.57 -9.14 2.72
C ASP A 161 -14.80 -8.39 1.40
N GLY A 162 -16.05 -8.05 1.08
CA GLY A 162 -16.40 -7.22 -0.08
C GLY A 162 -15.76 -5.83 -0.02
N LEU A 163 -15.77 -5.18 1.15
CA LEU A 163 -15.12 -3.88 1.37
C LEU A 163 -13.60 -3.97 1.19
N ALA A 164 -12.96 -5.01 1.74
CA ALA A 164 -11.53 -5.23 1.57
C ALA A 164 -11.13 -5.46 0.10
N LEU A 165 -11.94 -6.22 -0.64
CA LEU A 165 -11.73 -6.43 -2.07
C LEU A 165 -11.92 -5.14 -2.88
N ALA A 166 -12.95 -4.33 -2.54
CA ALA A 166 -13.11 -3.00 -3.10
C ALA A 166 -11.90 -2.10 -2.79
N GLY A 167 -11.34 -2.18 -1.58
CA GLY A 167 -10.07 -1.54 -1.23
C GLY A 167 -8.95 -1.93 -2.18
N ALA A 168 -8.78 -3.23 -2.50
CA ALA A 168 -7.77 -3.68 -3.46
C ALA A 168 -7.93 -3.06 -4.86
N VAL A 169 -9.19 -2.88 -5.32
CA VAL A 169 -9.48 -2.18 -6.59
C VAL A 169 -9.05 -0.71 -6.50
N PHE A 170 -9.42 -0.01 -5.43
CA PHE A 170 -9.03 1.38 -5.23
C PHE A 170 -7.51 1.53 -5.10
N PHE A 171 -6.83 0.65 -4.36
CA PHE A 171 -5.36 0.68 -4.28
C PHE A 171 -4.70 0.41 -5.63
N SER A 172 -5.27 -0.48 -6.44
CA SER A 172 -4.83 -0.67 -7.83
C SER A 172 -4.98 0.60 -8.66
N GLY A 173 -6.12 1.29 -8.51
CA GLY A 173 -6.34 2.61 -9.10
C GLY A 173 -5.30 3.62 -8.66
N TYR A 174 -4.98 3.68 -7.36
CA TYR A 174 -3.89 4.53 -6.86
C TYR A 174 -2.56 4.26 -7.55
N ILE A 175 -2.12 3.00 -7.61
CA ILE A 175 -0.84 2.62 -8.24
C ILE A 175 -0.78 3.08 -9.70
N LEU A 176 -1.84 2.85 -10.47
CA LEU A 176 -1.90 3.16 -11.89
C LEU A 176 -1.97 4.67 -12.15
N LEU A 177 -2.79 5.39 -11.39
CA LEU A 177 -2.98 6.83 -11.51
C LEU A 177 -1.74 7.59 -11.07
N ILE A 178 -1.15 7.23 -9.91
CA ILE A 178 0.05 7.90 -9.39
C ILE A 178 1.26 7.66 -10.29
N ARG A 179 1.39 6.45 -10.87
CA ARG A 179 2.41 6.16 -11.89
C ARG A 179 2.24 7.04 -13.13
N SER A 180 1.01 7.21 -13.59
CA SER A 180 0.71 8.09 -14.72
C SER A 180 0.99 9.56 -14.40
N ALA A 181 0.67 10.03 -13.21
CA ALA A 181 0.97 11.37 -12.73
C ALA A 181 2.48 11.63 -12.67
N ARG A 182 3.28 10.62 -12.29
CA ARG A 182 4.74 10.67 -12.22
C ARG A 182 5.44 10.97 -13.55
N GLN A 183 4.75 10.77 -14.66
CA GLN A 183 5.28 11.15 -15.99
C GLN A 183 5.34 12.67 -16.18
N GLY A 184 4.54 13.44 -15.44
CA GLY A 184 4.46 14.90 -15.53
C GLY A 184 4.92 15.65 -14.29
N MET A 185 5.37 14.95 -13.22
CA MET A 185 5.80 15.61 -11.98
C MET A 185 6.82 14.79 -11.18
N SER A 186 7.52 15.46 -10.26
CA SER A 186 8.44 14.82 -9.33
C SER A 186 7.70 13.93 -8.30
N ALA A 187 8.38 12.95 -7.70
CA ALA A 187 7.77 12.09 -6.68
C ALA A 187 7.29 12.89 -5.46
N PRO A 188 8.05 13.85 -4.91
CA PRO A 188 7.56 14.66 -3.80
C PRO A 188 6.27 15.42 -4.13
N MET A 189 6.17 15.99 -5.33
CA MET A 189 4.97 16.70 -5.76
C MET A 189 3.78 15.76 -5.95
N ALA A 190 4.00 14.57 -6.52
CA ALA A 190 2.95 13.56 -6.69
C ALA A 190 2.41 13.08 -5.33
N VAL A 191 3.29 12.81 -4.35
CA VAL A 191 2.89 12.41 -2.99
C VAL A 191 2.18 13.55 -2.27
N ALA A 192 2.64 14.80 -2.41
CA ALA A 192 1.99 15.94 -1.79
C ALA A 192 0.58 16.16 -2.34
N LEU A 193 0.39 16.20 -3.66
CA LEU A 193 -0.92 16.41 -4.28
C LEU A 193 -1.88 15.25 -3.99
N SER A 194 -1.44 14.01 -4.11
CA SER A 194 -2.26 12.85 -3.76
C SER A 194 -2.53 12.81 -2.25
N GLY A 195 -1.59 13.24 -1.43
CA GLY A 195 -1.75 13.33 0.02
C GLY A 195 -2.85 14.29 0.45
N VAL A 196 -3.00 15.44 -0.22
CA VAL A 196 -4.10 16.40 0.06
C VAL A 196 -5.46 15.72 -0.11
N SER A 197 -5.71 15.09 -1.26
CA SER A 197 -6.99 14.43 -1.54
C SER A 197 -7.17 13.17 -0.71
N ALA A 198 -6.10 12.40 -0.42
CA ALA A 198 -6.19 11.24 0.46
C ALA A 198 -6.54 11.63 1.90
N THR A 199 -5.93 12.71 2.43
CA THR A 199 -6.27 13.26 3.74
C THR A 199 -7.72 13.70 3.80
N ALA A 200 -8.20 14.43 2.77
CA ALA A 200 -9.60 14.84 2.70
C ALA A 200 -10.54 13.64 2.65
N THR A 201 -10.23 12.61 1.86
CA THR A 201 -11.05 11.39 1.77
C THR A 201 -11.07 10.62 3.09
N ALA A 202 -9.92 10.44 3.75
CA ALA A 202 -9.85 9.79 5.06
C ALA A 202 -10.58 10.59 6.14
N GLY A 203 -10.42 11.92 6.14
CA GLY A 203 -11.14 12.81 7.05
C GLY A 203 -12.66 12.75 6.87
N PHE A 204 -13.13 12.77 5.62
CA PHE A 204 -14.54 12.62 5.28
C PHE A 204 -15.09 11.26 5.74
N ALA A 205 -14.34 10.17 5.51
CA ALA A 205 -14.73 8.84 5.96
C ALA A 205 -14.82 8.75 7.50
N ALA A 206 -13.87 9.36 8.23
CA ALA A 206 -13.90 9.43 9.68
C ALA A 206 -15.11 10.22 10.21
N LEU A 207 -15.45 11.35 9.56
CA LEU A 207 -16.64 12.14 9.89
C LEU A 207 -17.93 11.34 9.67
N LEU A 208 -18.06 10.62 8.57
CA LEU A 208 -19.22 9.76 8.30
C LEU A 208 -19.40 8.64 9.33
N ARG A 209 -18.30 8.16 9.90
CA ARG A 209 -18.30 7.13 10.96
C ARG A 209 -18.58 7.71 12.36
N GLY A 210 -18.54 9.04 12.50
CA GLY A 210 -18.62 9.69 13.81
C GLY A 210 -17.36 9.51 14.67
N ASP A 211 -16.21 9.20 14.05
CA ASP A 211 -14.94 8.98 14.74
C ASP A 211 -14.45 10.31 15.37
N ALA A 212 -13.96 10.26 16.62
CA ALA A 212 -13.38 11.42 17.28
C ALA A 212 -11.99 11.74 16.75
N PHE A 213 -11.71 13.05 16.52
CA PHE A 213 -10.39 13.52 16.05
C PHE A 213 -9.48 14.01 17.18
N HIS A 214 -9.92 14.01 18.42
CA HIS A 214 -9.20 14.54 19.57
C HIS A 214 -9.43 13.68 20.81
N GLY A 215 -8.76 14.04 21.91
CA GLY A 215 -8.89 13.28 23.17
C GLY A 215 -7.91 12.10 23.27
N PHE A 216 -6.94 12.01 22.35
CA PHE A 216 -5.96 10.92 22.37
C PHE A 216 -4.78 11.25 23.31
N PRO A 217 -4.16 10.22 23.94
CA PRO A 217 -2.98 10.40 24.75
C PRO A 217 -1.77 10.88 23.93
N ALA A 218 -0.77 11.47 24.59
CA ALA A 218 0.45 11.99 23.92
C ALA A 218 1.18 10.92 23.11
N GLN A 219 1.14 9.66 23.53
CA GLN A 219 1.70 8.52 22.79
C GLN A 219 1.06 8.36 21.40
N SER A 220 -0.26 8.52 21.26
CA SER A 220 -0.95 8.43 19.98
C SER A 220 -0.50 9.55 19.03
N TRP A 221 -0.34 10.78 19.54
CA TRP A 221 0.17 11.90 18.74
C TRP A 221 1.61 11.68 18.27
N ALA A 222 2.46 11.14 19.13
CA ALA A 222 3.83 10.75 18.75
C ALA A 222 3.83 9.64 17.70
N ALA A 223 2.92 8.66 17.82
CA ALA A 223 2.75 7.59 16.83
C ALA A 223 2.24 8.12 15.48
N PHE A 224 1.31 9.10 15.46
CA PHE A 224 0.87 9.77 14.22
C PHE A 224 2.03 10.47 13.51
N ALA A 225 2.84 11.22 14.25
CA ALA A 225 4.01 11.91 13.70
C ALA A 225 5.06 10.91 13.19
N ALA A 226 5.36 9.85 13.95
CA ALA A 226 6.29 8.80 13.54
C ALA A 226 5.78 8.07 12.27
N ALA A 227 4.50 7.73 12.22
CA ALA A 227 3.87 7.13 11.05
C ALA A 227 3.93 8.05 9.82
N ALA A 228 3.73 9.36 10.01
CA ALA A 228 3.86 10.33 8.94
C ALA A 228 5.28 10.38 8.37
N LEU A 229 6.30 10.43 9.24
CA LEU A 229 7.70 10.55 8.82
C LEU A 229 8.24 9.25 8.22
N VAL A 230 8.04 8.12 8.90
CA VAL A 230 8.65 6.84 8.51
C VAL A 230 7.81 6.15 7.44
N SER A 231 6.51 5.94 7.72
CA SER A 231 5.68 5.13 6.83
C SER A 231 5.24 5.92 5.59
N HIS A 232 4.86 7.19 5.72
CA HIS A 232 4.36 7.95 4.57
C HIS A 232 5.48 8.72 3.84
N LEU A 233 6.26 9.55 4.51
CA LEU A 233 7.37 10.25 3.85
C LEU A 233 8.49 9.30 3.43
N GLY A 234 8.96 8.42 4.31
CA GLY A 234 9.99 7.45 3.97
C GLY A 234 9.45 6.36 3.03
N GLY A 235 8.36 5.72 3.42
CA GLY A 235 7.80 4.57 2.72
C GLY A 235 7.11 4.94 1.40
N ALA A 236 6.00 5.70 1.46
CA ALA A 236 5.20 5.98 0.28
C ALA A 236 5.97 6.83 -0.75
N LEU A 237 6.81 7.78 -0.32
CA LEU A 237 7.65 8.57 -1.23
C LEU A 237 8.64 7.68 -1.99
N GLY A 238 9.25 6.70 -1.31
CA GLY A 238 10.14 5.72 -1.93
C GLY A 238 9.42 4.86 -2.98
N VAL A 239 8.25 4.35 -2.65
CA VAL A 239 7.41 3.56 -3.59
C VAL A 239 6.98 4.41 -4.79
N VAL A 240 6.48 5.64 -4.56
CA VAL A 240 6.05 6.53 -5.65
C VAL A 240 7.22 6.97 -6.52
N TRP A 241 8.41 7.13 -5.94
CA TRP A 241 9.62 7.38 -6.73
C TRP A 241 9.97 6.17 -7.61
N ALA A 242 9.92 4.96 -7.05
CA ALA A 242 10.20 3.72 -7.78
C ALA A 242 9.18 3.45 -8.90
N LEU A 243 7.88 3.76 -8.69
CA LEU A 243 6.83 3.67 -9.72
C LEU A 243 7.09 4.56 -10.95
N GLY A 244 7.90 5.60 -10.82
CA GLY A 244 8.36 6.38 -11.96
C GLY A 244 9.45 5.70 -12.78
N GLN A 245 10.01 4.58 -12.31
CA GLN A 245 11.16 3.86 -12.89
C GLN A 245 10.83 2.41 -13.25
N LEU A 246 9.88 1.81 -12.53
CA LEU A 246 9.51 0.40 -12.63
C LEU A 246 8.09 0.24 -13.19
N ARG A 247 7.77 -0.96 -13.64
CA ARG A 247 6.42 -1.29 -14.11
C ARG A 247 5.45 -1.37 -12.93
N ALA A 248 4.20 -0.93 -13.13
CA ALA A 248 3.17 -1.00 -12.10
C ALA A 248 2.87 -2.45 -11.69
N THR A 249 2.87 -3.36 -12.66
CA THR A 249 2.70 -4.79 -12.44
C THR A 249 3.74 -5.33 -11.47
N PHE A 250 5.02 -5.08 -11.72
CA PHE A 250 6.09 -5.52 -10.84
C PHE A 250 6.02 -4.86 -9.45
N THR A 251 5.81 -3.53 -9.40
CA THR A 251 5.73 -2.80 -8.13
C THR A 251 4.58 -3.33 -7.25
N SER A 252 3.42 -3.68 -7.85
CA SER A 252 2.29 -4.25 -7.09
C SER A 252 2.63 -5.60 -6.46
N VAL A 253 3.40 -6.46 -7.13
CA VAL A 253 3.89 -7.73 -6.55
C VAL A 253 4.92 -7.47 -5.46
N ALA A 254 5.83 -6.52 -5.66
CA ALA A 254 6.85 -6.18 -4.66
C ALA A 254 6.24 -5.64 -3.35
N LEU A 255 5.09 -4.96 -3.42
CA LEU A 255 4.35 -4.50 -2.24
C LEU A 255 3.79 -5.66 -1.40
N LEU A 256 3.72 -6.89 -1.92
CA LEU A 256 3.40 -8.08 -1.12
C LEU A 256 4.48 -8.38 -0.04
N ALA A 257 5.65 -7.74 -0.10
CA ALA A 257 6.62 -7.78 0.98
C ALA A 257 6.18 -7.00 2.23
N VAL A 258 5.16 -6.11 2.16
CA VAL A 258 4.66 -5.36 3.33
C VAL A 258 4.28 -6.27 4.49
N PRO A 259 3.43 -7.30 4.32
CA PRO A 259 3.09 -8.20 5.43
C PRO A 259 4.29 -9.01 5.94
N VAL A 260 5.26 -9.35 5.08
CA VAL A 260 6.50 -10.03 5.52
C VAL A 260 7.33 -9.12 6.43
N PHE A 261 7.53 -7.87 6.01
CA PHE A 261 8.24 -6.89 6.84
C PHE A 261 7.46 -6.54 8.11
N ALA A 262 6.13 -6.47 8.05
CA ALA A 262 5.29 -6.23 9.23
C ALA A 262 5.42 -7.37 10.25
N ALA A 263 5.40 -8.63 9.81
CA ALA A 263 5.63 -9.79 10.69
C ALA A 263 7.04 -9.78 11.29
N LEU A 264 8.07 -9.45 10.50
CA LEU A 264 9.44 -9.30 11.00
C LEU A 264 9.55 -8.20 12.06
N LEU A 265 8.93 -7.04 11.82
CA LEU A 265 8.92 -5.92 12.76
C LEU A 265 8.11 -6.26 14.03
N GLY A 266 6.98 -6.97 13.90
CA GLY A 266 6.21 -7.49 15.02
C GLY A 266 7.06 -8.42 15.91
N TRP A 267 7.82 -9.31 15.29
CA TRP A 267 8.76 -10.16 16.02
C TRP A 267 9.86 -9.37 16.73
N LEU A 268 10.53 -8.45 16.03
CA LEU A 268 11.69 -7.72 16.57
C LEU A 268 11.31 -6.65 17.60
N LEU A 269 10.17 -5.95 17.39
CA LEU A 269 9.81 -4.76 18.18
C LEU A 269 8.71 -5.02 19.20
N LEU A 270 7.83 -5.99 18.95
CA LEU A 270 6.69 -6.32 19.80
C LEU A 270 6.85 -7.67 20.51
N GLY A 271 7.92 -8.43 20.22
CA GLY A 271 8.19 -9.74 20.80
C GLY A 271 7.23 -10.84 20.32
N GLU A 272 6.51 -10.62 19.23
CA GLU A 272 5.66 -11.62 18.58
C GLU A 272 6.51 -12.80 18.11
N LYS A 273 6.05 -14.03 18.32
CA LYS A 273 6.79 -15.23 17.90
C LYS A 273 6.17 -15.80 16.63
N PRO A 274 6.80 -15.56 15.44
CA PRO A 274 6.27 -16.14 14.21
C PRO A 274 6.29 -17.66 14.25
N GLY A 275 5.17 -18.27 13.84
CA GLY A 275 5.03 -19.71 13.73
C GLY A 275 5.62 -20.25 12.41
N PRO A 276 5.73 -21.59 12.26
CA PRO A 276 6.28 -22.21 11.05
C PRO A 276 5.56 -21.82 9.75
N LEU A 277 4.24 -21.63 9.80
CA LEU A 277 3.43 -21.18 8.65
C LEU A 277 3.78 -19.78 8.21
N GLN A 278 4.12 -18.89 9.15
CA GLN A 278 4.53 -17.51 8.85
C GLN A 278 5.90 -17.49 8.16
N PHE A 279 6.84 -18.32 8.60
CA PHE A 279 8.15 -18.49 7.94
C PHE A 279 7.98 -19.02 6.51
N LEU A 280 7.16 -20.07 6.33
CA LEU A 280 6.88 -20.62 5.01
C LEU A 280 6.18 -19.58 4.11
N GLY A 281 5.18 -18.90 4.63
CA GLY A 281 4.48 -17.82 3.92
C GLY A 281 5.41 -16.70 3.48
N GLY A 282 6.25 -16.22 4.38
CA GLY A 282 7.27 -15.21 4.08
C GLY A 282 8.26 -15.63 3.00
N ALA A 283 8.74 -16.88 3.07
CA ALA A 283 9.63 -17.46 2.05
C ALA A 283 8.96 -17.53 0.66
N LEU A 284 7.69 -17.95 0.60
CA LEU A 284 6.92 -17.98 -0.65
C LEU A 284 6.71 -16.56 -1.23
N VAL A 285 6.41 -15.57 -0.40
CA VAL A 285 6.28 -14.17 -0.85
C VAL A 285 7.59 -13.69 -1.47
N ILE A 286 8.72 -13.91 -0.79
CA ILE A 286 10.05 -13.51 -1.29
C ILE A 286 10.36 -14.24 -2.62
N ALA A 287 10.10 -15.53 -2.72
CA ALA A 287 10.28 -16.32 -3.94
C ALA A 287 9.41 -15.79 -5.09
N GLY A 288 8.14 -15.47 -4.83
CA GLY A 288 7.22 -14.88 -5.82
C GLY A 288 7.68 -13.51 -6.32
N ILE A 289 8.15 -12.63 -5.43
CA ILE A 289 8.73 -11.33 -5.81
C ILE A 289 10.01 -11.53 -6.65
N ALA A 290 10.89 -12.43 -6.24
CA ALA A 290 12.11 -12.73 -6.98
C ALA A 290 11.82 -13.32 -8.39
N LEU A 291 10.76 -14.12 -8.52
CA LEU A 291 10.32 -14.63 -9.81
C LEU A 291 9.75 -13.51 -10.70
N ALA A 292 8.92 -12.63 -10.15
CA ALA A 292 8.38 -11.47 -10.87
C ALA A 292 9.49 -10.49 -11.30
N SER A 293 10.53 -10.27 -10.49
CA SER A 293 11.64 -9.35 -10.79
C SER A 293 12.47 -9.77 -12.01
N ARG A 294 12.59 -11.08 -12.24
CA ARG A 294 13.26 -11.60 -13.45
C ARG A 294 12.50 -11.29 -14.76
N GLY A 295 11.19 -10.97 -14.64
CA GLY A 295 10.37 -10.50 -15.74
C GLY A 295 10.61 -9.03 -16.08
N GLU A 296 10.95 -8.21 -15.08
CA GLU A 296 11.28 -6.79 -15.26
C GLU A 296 12.59 -6.62 -16.04
N THR A 297 13.65 -7.32 -15.64
CA THR A 297 14.95 -7.28 -16.33
C THR A 297 14.89 -7.74 -17.78
N ALA A 298 14.08 -8.76 -18.09
CA ALA A 298 13.92 -9.25 -19.45
C ALA A 298 13.11 -8.28 -20.35
N GLY A 299 12.18 -7.51 -19.77
CA GLY A 299 11.40 -6.49 -20.49
C GLY A 299 12.21 -5.27 -20.86
N GLU A 300 13.15 -4.84 -20.01
CA GLU A 300 14.09 -3.74 -20.33
C GLU A 300 15.07 -4.12 -21.46
N ALA A 301 15.57 -5.35 -21.47
CA ALA A 301 16.46 -5.83 -22.53
C ALA A 301 15.79 -5.87 -23.91
N GLN A 302 14.45 -6.04 -23.97
CA GLN A 302 13.69 -6.01 -25.22
C GLN A 302 13.23 -4.61 -25.64
N GLY A 303 13.15 -3.66 -24.70
CA GLY A 303 12.73 -2.26 -24.94
C GLY A 303 13.83 -1.31 -25.35
N LEU A 304 15.10 -1.67 -25.15
CA LEU A 304 16.29 -0.90 -25.52
C LEU A 304 16.75 -1.18 -26.97
N LYS A 305 15.82 -1.22 -27.95
CA LYS A 305 16.24 -0.91 -29.33
C LYS A 305 16.38 0.61 -29.42
N PRO A 306 17.58 1.13 -29.72
CA PRO A 306 17.77 2.55 -29.98
C PRO A 306 16.83 2.94 -31.12
N ARG A 307 15.99 3.95 -30.90
CA ARG A 307 15.35 4.64 -32.02
C ARG A 307 16.48 5.18 -32.89
N SER A 308 16.80 4.43 -33.92
CA SER A 308 17.69 4.85 -34.98
C SER A 308 17.18 6.21 -35.48
N GLY A 309 18.08 7.19 -35.44
CA GLY A 309 17.82 8.56 -35.80
C GLY A 309 17.14 8.69 -37.16
N HIS A 310 16.19 9.57 -37.21
CA HIS A 310 15.93 10.36 -38.40
C HIS A 310 16.70 11.67 -38.21
N GLN A 311 17.94 11.67 -38.72
CA GLN A 311 18.54 12.85 -39.27
C GLN A 311 17.92 13.00 -40.67
N GLY A 312 17.33 14.15 -40.93
CA GLY A 312 16.78 14.59 -42.18
C GLY A 312 16.16 15.96 -41.96
#